data_22bc96b82beef061e407d9d9fdc79cf1
#
_entry.id   22bc96b82beef061e407d9d9fdc79cf1
#
_cell.length_a   1.000
_cell.length_b   1.000
_cell.length_c   1.000
_cell.angle_alpha   90.00
_cell.angle_beta   90.00
_cell.angle_gamma   90.00
#
_symmetry.space_group_name_H-M   'P 1'
#
loop_
_entity.id
_entity.type
_entity.pdbx_description
1 polymer ?
#
loop_
_entity_poly.entity_id
_entity_poly.type
_entity_poly.pdbx_seq_one_letter_code
_entity_poly.pdbx_strand_id
1 'polypeptide(L)'
;MLVDAGMSVGFHTLDHPVLTQLPDAEVSRALTLGRGALAEAVGAGITLFAYPHGRVDSRVASHVPKAGYRAALRSGQRPVGPTSNLFLLGRWEPGPLGVRDLIAEAALRLNYPIGAP
;
A
#
# COMPACT_ATOMS: atom_id res chain seq x y z
N MET A 1 -17.31 -12.92 4.65
CA MET A 1 -15.94 -12.65 4.13
C MET A 1 -15.70 -11.16 4.06
N LEU A 2 -14.44 -10.71 4.13
CA LEU A 2 -14.10 -9.30 4.15
C LEU A 2 -14.57 -8.53 2.91
N VAL A 3 -14.42 -9.13 1.73
CA VAL A 3 -14.84 -8.51 0.46
C VAL A 3 -16.36 -8.33 0.40
N ASP A 4 -17.11 -9.31 0.86
CA ASP A 4 -18.58 -9.22 0.91
C ASP A 4 -19.04 -8.13 1.89
N ALA A 5 -18.23 -7.82 2.89
CA ALA A 5 -18.49 -6.74 3.84
C ALA A 5 -18.06 -5.35 3.32
N GLY A 6 -17.63 -5.25 2.06
CA GLY A 6 -17.21 -3.99 1.44
C GLY A 6 -15.75 -3.63 1.63
N MET A 7 -14.92 -4.56 2.14
CA MET A 7 -13.48 -4.32 2.32
C MET A 7 -12.70 -4.70 1.08
N SER A 8 -11.60 -4.01 0.82
CA SER A 8 -10.64 -4.36 -0.23
C SER A 8 -9.46 -5.11 0.38
N VAL A 9 -8.93 -6.08 -0.39
CA VAL A 9 -7.74 -6.85 0.01
C VAL A 9 -6.62 -6.52 -0.96
N GLY A 10 -5.46 -6.15 -0.42
CA GLY A 10 -4.25 -5.89 -1.20
C GLY A 10 -3.21 -6.98 -1.01
N PHE A 11 -2.17 -6.96 -1.86
CA PHE A 11 -1.05 -7.89 -1.80
C PHE A 11 0.16 -7.25 -1.11
N HIS A 12 0.90 -8.05 -0.34
CA HIS A 12 2.06 -7.58 0.44
C HIS A 12 3.25 -8.54 0.28
N THR A 13 3.34 -9.23 -0.83
CA THR A 13 4.26 -10.31 -1.18
C THR A 13 4.04 -11.60 -0.38
N LEU A 14 4.67 -12.67 -0.86
CA LEU A 14 4.61 -13.97 -0.19
C LEU A 14 5.60 -14.05 0.97
N ASP A 15 6.83 -13.53 0.80
CA ASP A 15 7.96 -13.72 1.71
C ASP A 15 8.42 -12.45 2.44
N HIS A 16 7.76 -11.32 2.21
CA HIS A 16 8.06 -10.04 2.87
C HIS A 16 9.51 -9.57 2.69
N PRO A 17 10.08 -9.57 1.46
CA PRO A 17 11.45 -9.14 1.25
C PRO A 17 11.58 -7.61 1.28
N VAL A 18 12.80 -7.11 1.43
CA VAL A 18 13.09 -5.69 1.21
C VAL A 18 13.28 -5.47 -0.29
N LEU A 19 12.25 -5.00 -0.99
CA LEU A 19 12.22 -4.91 -2.45
C LEU A 19 13.33 -4.02 -3.02
N THR A 20 13.71 -2.96 -2.31
CA THR A 20 14.77 -2.05 -2.75
C THR A 20 16.15 -2.70 -2.80
N GLN A 21 16.32 -3.86 -2.18
CA GLN A 21 17.55 -4.63 -2.19
C GLN A 21 17.57 -5.73 -3.26
N LEU A 22 16.47 -5.91 -4.00
CA LEU A 22 16.35 -6.95 -5.01
C LEU A 22 16.63 -6.41 -6.41
N PRO A 23 17.22 -7.23 -7.30
CA PRO A 23 17.30 -6.88 -8.73
C PRO A 23 15.92 -6.88 -9.39
N ASP A 24 15.81 -6.22 -10.54
CA ASP A 24 14.52 -5.99 -11.20
C ASP A 24 13.71 -7.27 -11.45
N ALA A 25 14.35 -8.34 -11.90
CA ALA A 25 13.65 -9.62 -12.16
C ALA A 25 13.03 -10.18 -10.88
N GLU A 26 13.69 -10.05 -9.75
CA GLU A 26 13.18 -10.53 -8.46
C GLU A 26 12.10 -9.59 -7.90
N VAL A 27 12.20 -8.29 -8.16
CA VAL A 27 11.13 -7.34 -7.83
C VAL A 27 9.85 -7.74 -8.57
N SER A 28 9.92 -7.95 -9.88
CA SER A 28 8.77 -8.36 -10.70
C SER A 28 8.17 -9.68 -10.20
N ARG A 29 9.00 -10.63 -9.85
CA ARG A 29 8.55 -11.91 -9.29
C ARG A 29 7.86 -11.74 -7.94
N ALA A 30 8.41 -10.92 -7.05
CA ALA A 30 7.82 -10.67 -5.74
C ALA A 30 6.45 -10.00 -5.84
N LEU A 31 6.23 -9.17 -6.85
CA LEU A 31 4.95 -8.51 -7.08
C LEU A 31 3.85 -9.47 -7.56
N THR A 32 4.19 -10.63 -8.07
CA THR A 32 3.25 -11.54 -8.72
C THR A 32 3.13 -12.91 -8.04
N LEU A 33 4.20 -13.43 -7.46
CA LEU A 33 4.19 -14.75 -6.84
C LEU A 33 3.27 -14.77 -5.61
N GLY A 34 2.23 -15.58 -5.67
CA GLY A 34 1.22 -15.71 -4.63
C GLY A 34 -0.01 -14.82 -4.80
N ARG A 35 0.03 -13.84 -5.69
CA ARG A 35 -1.09 -12.91 -5.93
C ARG A 35 -2.35 -13.65 -6.43
N GLY A 36 -2.18 -14.57 -7.38
CA GLY A 36 -3.29 -15.33 -7.94
C GLY A 36 -3.97 -16.22 -6.89
N ALA A 37 -3.20 -16.86 -6.02
CA ALA A 37 -3.73 -17.66 -4.93
C ALA A 37 -4.53 -16.82 -3.94
N LEU A 38 -4.07 -15.61 -3.64
CA LEU A 38 -4.81 -14.68 -2.78
C LEU A 38 -6.12 -14.25 -3.46
N ALA A 39 -6.07 -13.91 -4.73
CA ALA A 39 -7.26 -13.52 -5.49
C ALA A 39 -8.34 -14.64 -5.48
N GLU A 40 -7.92 -15.87 -5.66
CA GLU A 40 -8.82 -17.02 -5.55
C GLU A 40 -9.42 -17.15 -4.15
N ALA A 41 -8.58 -17.04 -3.13
CA ALA A 41 -9.02 -17.19 -1.73
C ALA A 41 -10.04 -16.13 -1.31
N VAL A 42 -9.91 -14.89 -1.79
CA VAL A 42 -10.83 -13.81 -1.45
C VAL A 42 -11.98 -13.64 -2.43
N GLY A 43 -11.93 -14.29 -3.58
CA GLY A 43 -12.98 -14.21 -4.60
C GLY A 43 -13.04 -12.89 -5.35
N ALA A 44 -11.93 -12.16 -5.43
CA ALA A 44 -11.85 -10.88 -6.10
C ALA A 44 -10.45 -10.62 -6.64
N GLY A 45 -10.34 -9.81 -7.70
CA GLY A 45 -9.05 -9.39 -8.22
C GLY A 45 -8.27 -8.56 -7.20
N ILE A 46 -6.95 -8.72 -7.16
CA ILE A 46 -6.07 -7.98 -6.27
C ILE A 46 -5.40 -6.87 -7.08
N THR A 47 -5.77 -5.63 -6.79
CA THR A 47 -5.32 -4.45 -7.54
C THR A 47 -4.55 -3.43 -6.70
N LEU A 48 -4.40 -3.70 -5.40
CA LEU A 48 -3.67 -2.86 -4.46
C LEU A 48 -2.47 -3.61 -3.93
N PHE A 49 -1.37 -2.87 -3.74
CA PHE A 49 -0.13 -3.41 -3.21
C PHE A 49 0.35 -2.58 -2.02
N ALA A 50 0.97 -3.22 -1.05
CA ALA A 50 1.66 -2.55 0.05
C ALA A 50 3.13 -3.00 0.06
N TYR A 51 4.05 -2.03 0.09
CA TYR A 51 5.48 -2.32 0.08
C TYR A 51 5.90 -2.93 1.42
N PRO A 52 6.54 -4.13 1.41
CA PRO A 52 7.12 -4.71 2.63
C PRO A 52 8.07 -3.73 3.32
N HIS A 53 8.01 -3.66 4.62
CA HIS A 53 8.75 -2.71 5.47
C HIS A 53 8.43 -1.24 5.17
N GLY A 54 7.41 -0.96 4.37
CA GLY A 54 7.09 0.38 3.90
C GLY A 54 8.16 1.00 3.01
N ARG A 55 9.13 0.22 2.53
CA ARG A 55 10.28 0.69 1.76
C ARG A 55 10.05 0.60 0.27
N VAL A 56 10.30 1.71 -0.41
CA VAL A 56 10.19 1.82 -1.85
C VAL A 56 11.12 2.91 -2.36
N ASP A 57 11.64 2.72 -3.56
CA ASP A 57 12.33 3.74 -4.33
C ASP A 57 11.64 3.90 -5.69
N SER A 58 12.09 4.84 -6.51
CA SER A 58 11.49 5.09 -7.81
C SER A 58 11.59 3.90 -8.76
N ARG A 59 12.67 3.12 -8.65
CA ARG A 59 12.86 1.91 -9.45
C ARG A 59 11.82 0.86 -9.11
N VAL A 60 11.65 0.54 -7.83
CA VAL A 60 10.65 -0.44 -7.36
C VAL A 60 9.24 0.04 -7.72
N ALA A 61 8.93 1.31 -7.45
CA ALA A 61 7.61 1.88 -7.76
C ALA A 61 7.27 1.77 -9.25
N SER A 62 8.26 1.86 -10.14
CA SER A 62 8.02 1.74 -11.58
C SER A 62 7.58 0.35 -12.02
N HIS A 63 7.90 -0.69 -11.27
CA HIS A 63 7.47 -2.06 -11.55
C HIS A 63 6.01 -2.34 -11.18
N VAL A 64 5.43 -1.57 -10.27
CA VAL A 64 4.11 -1.86 -9.70
C VAL A 64 2.99 -1.71 -10.72
N PRO A 65 2.88 -0.58 -11.47
CA PRO A 65 1.86 -0.49 -12.52
C PRO A 65 2.06 -1.52 -13.64
N LYS A 66 3.31 -1.89 -13.96
CA LYS A 66 3.60 -2.92 -14.95
C LYS A 66 3.09 -4.29 -14.54
N ALA A 67 3.00 -4.54 -13.24
CA ALA A 67 2.42 -5.78 -12.69
C ALA A 67 0.88 -5.74 -12.62
N GLY A 68 0.24 -4.64 -13.05
CA GLY A 68 -1.20 -4.53 -13.12
C GLY A 68 -1.88 -4.02 -11.85
N TYR A 69 -1.13 -3.45 -10.91
CA TYR A 69 -1.71 -2.80 -9.74
C TYR A 69 -2.19 -1.39 -10.07
N ARG A 70 -3.22 -0.94 -9.39
CA ARG A 70 -3.80 0.40 -9.56
C ARG A 70 -3.24 1.41 -8.57
N ALA A 71 -2.77 0.95 -7.43
CA ALA A 71 -2.18 1.81 -6.41
C ALA A 71 -1.30 0.99 -5.48
N ALA A 72 -0.37 1.66 -4.78
CA ALA A 72 0.50 1.04 -3.80
C ALA A 72 0.75 1.97 -2.63
N LEU A 73 0.87 1.36 -1.45
CA LEU A 73 0.97 2.04 -0.17
C LEU A 73 2.38 1.84 0.42
N ARG A 74 2.97 2.94 0.86
CA ARG A 74 4.25 2.96 1.55
C ARG A 74 4.07 3.45 2.99
N SER A 75 5.13 3.38 3.80
CA SER A 75 5.18 4.11 5.06
C SER A 75 5.22 5.61 4.79
N GLY A 76 4.57 6.39 5.63
CA GLY A 76 4.47 7.84 5.51
C GLY A 76 3.11 8.29 5.97
N GLN A 77 3.00 9.55 6.38
CA GLN A 77 1.82 10.05 7.07
C GLN A 77 1.06 11.11 6.28
N ARG A 78 1.39 11.30 4.99
CA ARG A 78 0.71 12.26 4.15
C ARG A 78 -0.68 11.79 3.76
N PRO A 79 -1.69 12.65 3.87
CA PRO A 79 -3.02 12.37 3.32
C PRO A 79 -2.95 12.20 1.80
N VAL A 80 -3.83 11.39 1.26
CA VAL A 80 -4.02 11.24 -0.17
C VAL A 80 -4.76 12.46 -0.72
N GLY A 81 -4.26 13.03 -1.79
CA GLY A 81 -4.87 14.17 -2.46
C GLY A 81 -4.89 14.01 -3.98
N PRO A 82 -5.47 14.98 -4.71
CA PRO A 82 -5.63 14.87 -6.16
C PRO A 82 -4.33 14.72 -6.95
N THR A 83 -3.21 15.19 -6.40
CA THR A 83 -1.90 15.14 -7.05
C THR A 83 -0.98 14.06 -6.49
N SER A 84 -1.48 13.21 -5.60
CA SER A 84 -0.67 12.13 -5.02
C SER A 84 -0.25 11.12 -6.09
N ASN A 85 1.01 10.66 -6.00
CA ASN A 85 1.45 9.54 -6.81
C ASN A 85 0.77 8.26 -6.30
N LEU A 86 -0.01 7.61 -7.15
CA LEU A 86 -0.80 6.43 -6.80
C LEU A 86 0.05 5.23 -6.35
N PHE A 87 1.33 5.20 -6.69
CA PHE A 87 2.23 4.11 -6.32
C PHE A 87 3.16 4.46 -5.16
N LEU A 88 2.91 5.61 -4.51
CA LEU A 88 3.64 6.10 -3.34
C LEU A 88 2.68 6.67 -2.29
N LEU A 89 1.52 6.09 -2.13
CA LEU A 89 0.53 6.56 -1.16
C LEU A 89 1.01 6.27 0.26
N GLY A 90 1.00 7.29 1.11
CA GLY A 90 1.29 7.13 2.53
C GLY A 90 0.13 6.48 3.28
N ARG A 91 0.42 5.97 4.45
CA ARG A 91 -0.59 5.49 5.40
C ARG A 91 -0.13 5.80 6.81
N TRP A 92 -1.09 6.08 7.65
CA TRP A 92 -0.85 6.43 9.03
C TRP A 92 -1.12 5.24 9.95
N GLU A 93 -0.18 4.97 10.85
CA GLU A 93 -0.35 4.00 11.91
C GLU A 93 -0.60 4.75 13.22
N PRO A 94 -1.83 4.70 13.76
CA PRO A 94 -2.18 5.50 14.93
C PRO A 94 -1.57 5.01 16.25
N GLY A 95 -1.10 3.76 16.30
CA GLY A 95 -0.64 3.18 17.55
C GLY A 95 -1.80 2.89 18.52
N PRO A 96 -1.49 2.68 19.81
CA PRO A 96 -2.49 2.29 20.80
C PRO A 96 -3.30 3.50 21.34
N LEU A 97 -4.10 4.12 20.49
CA LEU A 97 -4.94 5.27 20.86
C LEU A 97 -6.35 4.81 21.24
N GLY A 98 -6.95 5.50 22.21
CA GLY A 98 -8.40 5.39 22.46
C GLY A 98 -9.19 6.00 21.31
N VAL A 99 -10.50 5.69 21.23
CA VAL A 99 -11.35 6.13 20.10
C VAL A 99 -11.37 7.67 19.96
N ARG A 100 -11.47 8.40 21.06
CA ARG A 100 -11.48 9.87 21.05
C ARG A 100 -10.19 10.44 20.48
N ASP A 101 -9.04 9.94 20.95
CA ASP A 101 -7.72 10.40 20.50
C ASP A 101 -7.46 10.01 19.05
N LEU A 102 -7.93 8.83 18.64
CA LEU A 102 -7.84 8.39 17.25
C LEU A 102 -8.62 9.32 16.33
N ILE A 103 -9.82 9.73 16.70
CA ILE A 103 -10.64 10.65 15.89
C ILE A 103 -9.97 12.02 15.81
N ALA A 104 -9.45 12.54 16.92
CA ALA A 104 -8.76 13.83 16.95
C ALA A 104 -7.50 13.83 16.06
N GLU A 105 -6.66 12.79 16.15
CA GLU A 105 -5.49 12.65 15.31
C GLU A 105 -5.83 12.49 13.83
N ALA A 106 -6.85 11.71 13.51
CA ALA A 106 -7.32 11.56 12.13
C ALA A 106 -7.79 12.90 11.55
N ALA A 107 -8.52 13.70 12.31
CA ALA A 107 -8.97 15.02 11.88
C ALA A 107 -7.80 15.96 11.60
N LEU A 108 -6.79 15.97 12.47
CA LEU A 108 -5.57 16.76 12.26
C LEU A 108 -4.83 16.36 10.99
N ARG A 109 -4.72 15.06 10.73
CA ARG A 109 -4.04 14.54 9.56
C ARG A 109 -4.76 14.83 8.26
N LEU A 110 -6.09 14.76 8.27
CA LEU A 110 -6.90 15.09 7.10
C LEU A 110 -6.87 16.57 6.75
N ASN A 111 -6.61 17.44 7.74
CA ASN A 111 -6.48 18.87 7.53
C ASN A 111 -5.04 19.29 7.19
N TYR A 112 -4.12 18.35 7.09
CA TYR A 112 -2.73 18.65 6.72
C TYR A 112 -2.67 19.17 5.27
N PRO A 113 -2.01 20.31 5.03
CA PRO A 113 -1.98 20.89 3.67
C PRO A 113 -1.34 19.93 2.67
N ILE A 114 -2.03 19.68 1.55
CA ILE A 114 -1.51 18.86 0.46
C ILE A 114 -0.31 19.58 -0.16
N GLY A 115 0.82 18.87 -0.29
CA GLY A 115 2.05 19.44 -0.81
C GLY A 115 2.91 20.18 0.21
N ALA A 116 2.49 20.28 1.47
CA ALA A 116 3.34 20.80 2.54
C ALA A 116 4.52 19.85 2.80
N PRO A 117 5.72 20.36 3.12
CA PRO A 117 6.90 19.53 3.38
C PRO A 117 6.76 18.68 4.64
#